data_fd94011ccd5275531b022ccdc48420cc
#
_entry.id   fd94011ccd5275531b022ccdc48420cc
#
_cell.length_a   1.000
_cell.length_b   1.000
_cell.length_c   1.000
_cell.angle_alpha   90.00
_cell.angle_beta   90.00
_cell.angle_gamma   90.00
#
_symmetry.space_group_name_H-M   'P 1'
#
loop_
_entity.id
_entity.type
_entity.pdbx_description
1 polymer ?
#
loop_
_entity_poly.entity_id
_entity_poly.type
_entity_poly.pdbx_seq_one_letter_code
_entity_poly.pdbx_strand_id
1 'polypeptide(L)'
;MDVFERMKAGAWIDRLNDVEYSTVAKEEMVRSMQTCFKINHTMPYTDESRALLDELFEGRLPASSFLMPPMEIDRAKVMEIGENVFINHGLTCMASGGVIIEDGVMIGPEAAIITANHDFTNLDILQFKPVTVKKGAWIGARAILLPGVTVGEGAVVASGAVVTKDVAPRTIVGGNPAKFIKNVE
;
A
#
# COMPACT_ATOMS: atom_id res chain seq x y z
N MET A 1 -19.94 -10.84 -5.74
CA MET A 1 -18.84 -9.95 -5.34
C MET A 1 -18.41 -10.38 -3.95
N ASP A 2 -17.19 -10.89 -3.81
CA ASP A 2 -16.66 -11.28 -2.50
C ASP A 2 -16.28 -10.04 -1.65
N VAL A 3 -15.85 -10.26 -0.42
CA VAL A 3 -15.54 -9.16 0.50
C VAL A 3 -14.42 -8.25 -0.02
N PHE A 4 -13.41 -8.80 -0.70
CA PHE A 4 -12.30 -8.01 -1.24
C PHE A 4 -12.72 -7.15 -2.42
N GLU A 5 -13.58 -7.69 -3.31
CA GLU A 5 -14.18 -6.93 -4.40
C GLU A 5 -15.07 -5.81 -3.89
N ARG A 6 -15.88 -6.06 -2.86
CA ARG A 6 -16.70 -5.03 -2.21
C ARG A 6 -15.85 -3.92 -1.59
N MET A 7 -14.77 -4.28 -0.92
CA MET A 7 -13.82 -3.33 -0.33
C MET A 7 -13.13 -2.48 -1.41
N LYS A 8 -12.61 -3.10 -2.47
CA LYS A 8 -12.00 -2.40 -3.62
C LYS A 8 -13.00 -1.47 -4.32
N ALA A 9 -14.28 -1.85 -4.39
CA ALA A 9 -15.34 -1.04 -4.99
C ALA A 9 -15.81 0.13 -4.11
N GLY A 10 -15.26 0.28 -2.90
CA GLY A 10 -15.62 1.37 -1.98
C GLY A 10 -16.92 1.17 -1.21
N ALA A 11 -17.40 -0.06 -1.11
CA ALA A 11 -18.58 -0.36 -0.30
C ALA A 11 -18.35 -0.01 1.18
N TRP A 12 -19.40 0.41 1.84
CA TRP A 12 -19.43 0.54 3.30
C TRP A 12 -19.49 -0.83 3.94
N ILE A 13 -18.61 -1.11 4.88
CA ILE A 13 -18.51 -2.39 5.59
C ILE A 13 -18.75 -2.16 7.07
N ASP A 14 -19.74 -2.84 7.63
CA ASP A 14 -19.92 -2.91 9.08
C ASP A 14 -19.01 -4.02 9.62
N ARG A 15 -17.89 -3.64 10.26
CA ARG A 15 -16.87 -4.58 10.73
C ARG A 15 -17.35 -5.56 11.80
N LEU A 16 -18.46 -5.26 12.47
CA LEU A 16 -19.04 -6.11 13.52
C LEU A 16 -20.07 -7.10 12.97
N ASN A 17 -20.82 -6.71 11.94
CA ASN A 17 -21.95 -7.48 11.44
C ASN A 17 -21.70 -8.09 10.04
N ASP A 18 -20.67 -7.65 9.31
CA ASP A 18 -20.31 -8.26 8.03
C ASP A 18 -19.52 -9.56 8.28
N VAL A 19 -20.18 -10.69 8.00
CA VAL A 19 -19.65 -12.03 8.27
C VAL A 19 -18.39 -12.30 7.45
N GLU A 20 -18.36 -11.96 6.15
CA GLU A 20 -17.18 -12.19 5.32
C GLU A 20 -16.00 -11.31 5.74
N TYR A 21 -16.26 -10.08 6.18
CA TYR A 21 -15.21 -9.20 6.71
C TYR A 21 -14.61 -9.74 8.01
N SER A 22 -15.47 -10.22 8.92
CA SER A 22 -15.05 -10.76 10.24
C SER A 22 -14.43 -12.15 10.17
N THR A 23 -14.56 -12.86 9.05
CA THR A 23 -13.96 -14.18 8.79
C THR A 23 -12.92 -14.11 7.70
N VAL A 24 -13.32 -14.13 6.43
CA VAL A 24 -12.44 -14.25 5.26
C VAL A 24 -11.39 -13.11 5.19
N ALA A 25 -11.83 -11.85 5.34
CA ALA A 25 -10.90 -10.72 5.28
C ALA A 25 -10.00 -10.66 6.53
N LYS A 26 -10.47 -11.14 7.68
CA LYS A 26 -9.67 -11.25 8.89
C LYS A 26 -8.63 -12.37 8.80
N GLU A 27 -8.97 -13.52 8.24
CA GLU A 27 -8.01 -14.61 8.01
C GLU A 27 -6.85 -14.15 7.14
N GLU A 28 -7.13 -13.45 6.04
CA GLU A 28 -6.10 -12.87 5.20
C GLU A 28 -5.26 -11.82 5.93
N MET A 29 -5.86 -10.99 6.76
CA MET A 29 -5.12 -10.04 7.59
C MET A 29 -4.14 -10.75 8.53
N VAL A 30 -4.60 -11.79 9.21
CA VAL A 30 -3.76 -12.59 10.12
C VAL A 30 -2.62 -13.26 9.34
N ARG A 31 -2.91 -13.86 8.18
CA ARG A 31 -1.89 -14.47 7.30
C ARG A 31 -0.82 -13.45 6.91
N SER A 32 -1.23 -12.31 6.36
CA SER A 32 -0.30 -11.24 5.95
C SER A 32 0.58 -10.77 7.10
N MET A 33 -0.01 -10.43 8.24
CA MET A 33 0.74 -9.96 9.40
C MET A 33 1.72 -11.00 9.95
N GLN A 34 1.32 -12.27 10.02
CA GLN A 34 2.20 -13.36 10.46
C GLN A 34 3.35 -13.58 9.47
N THR A 35 3.11 -13.48 8.17
CA THR A 35 4.17 -13.59 7.16
C THR A 35 5.11 -12.38 7.21
N CYS A 36 4.59 -11.15 7.38
CA CYS A 36 5.42 -9.96 7.64
C CYS A 36 6.30 -10.15 8.88
N PHE A 37 5.76 -10.70 9.98
CA PHE A 37 6.55 -10.98 11.16
C PHE A 37 7.72 -11.93 10.87
N LYS A 38 7.50 -13.01 10.11
CA LYS A 38 8.58 -13.93 9.68
C LYS A 38 9.63 -13.19 8.84
N ILE A 39 9.20 -12.42 7.84
CA ILE A 39 10.10 -11.64 6.97
C ILE A 39 10.96 -10.68 7.81
N ASN A 40 10.35 -9.96 8.74
CA ASN A 40 11.01 -8.96 9.57
C ASN A 40 12.08 -9.55 10.51
N HIS A 41 12.05 -10.87 10.76
CA HIS A 41 13.00 -11.59 11.60
C HIS A 41 13.92 -12.51 10.80
N THR A 42 13.87 -12.48 9.48
CA THR A 42 14.72 -13.26 8.57
C THR A 42 15.82 -12.37 8.00
N MET A 43 17.01 -12.94 7.77
CA MET A 43 18.12 -12.20 7.15
C MET A 43 17.71 -11.72 5.75
N PRO A 44 17.76 -10.40 5.47
CA PRO A 44 17.40 -9.87 4.15
C PRO A 44 18.37 -10.33 3.06
N TYR A 45 17.91 -10.31 1.81
CA TYR A 45 18.69 -10.70 0.62
C TYR A 45 19.16 -12.15 0.61
N THR A 46 18.43 -13.06 1.27
CA THR A 46 18.63 -14.53 1.21
C THR A 46 17.52 -15.19 0.41
N ASP A 47 17.74 -16.44 -0.04
CA ASP A 47 16.70 -17.23 -0.69
C ASP A 47 15.50 -17.44 0.24
N GLU A 48 15.74 -17.59 1.56
CA GLU A 48 14.69 -17.69 2.56
C GLU A 48 13.82 -16.44 2.62
N SER A 49 14.44 -15.23 2.65
CA SER A 49 13.69 -13.98 2.66
C SER A 49 12.90 -13.77 1.37
N ARG A 50 13.44 -14.20 0.22
CA ARG A 50 12.72 -14.16 -1.05
C ARG A 50 11.53 -15.12 -1.05
N ALA A 51 11.70 -16.34 -0.58
CA ALA A 51 10.61 -17.32 -0.49
C ALA A 51 9.46 -16.83 0.41
N LEU A 52 9.77 -16.13 1.50
CA LEU A 52 8.75 -15.52 2.36
C LEU A 52 8.04 -14.34 1.69
N LEU A 53 8.73 -13.53 0.88
CA LEU A 53 8.07 -12.51 0.05
C LEU A 53 7.15 -13.14 -0.99
N ASP A 54 7.58 -14.24 -1.62
CA ASP A 54 6.74 -14.98 -2.57
C ASP A 54 5.52 -15.61 -1.87
N GLU A 55 5.67 -16.13 -0.63
CA GLU A 55 4.55 -16.58 0.22
C GLU A 55 3.59 -15.42 0.52
N LEU A 56 4.10 -14.25 0.91
CA LEU A 56 3.28 -13.07 1.25
C LEU A 56 2.39 -12.64 0.09
N PHE A 57 2.96 -12.59 -1.12
CA PHE A 57 2.27 -12.17 -2.33
C PHE A 57 1.71 -13.33 -3.17
N GLU A 58 1.69 -14.56 -2.64
CA GLU A 58 1.15 -15.74 -3.33
C GLU A 58 1.77 -15.95 -4.72
N GLY A 59 3.08 -15.77 -4.86
CA GLY A 59 3.83 -15.90 -6.10
C GLY A 59 3.62 -14.77 -7.12
N ARG A 60 2.89 -13.71 -6.78
CA ARG A 60 2.60 -12.58 -7.68
C ARG A 60 3.65 -11.48 -7.66
N LEU A 61 4.61 -11.52 -6.76
CA LEU A 61 5.68 -10.51 -6.70
C LEU A 61 6.71 -10.78 -7.81
N PRO A 62 6.90 -9.87 -8.78
CA PRO A 62 7.91 -10.04 -9.82
C PRO A 62 9.32 -10.23 -9.26
N ALA A 63 10.13 -11.06 -9.91
CA ALA A 63 11.51 -11.36 -9.48
C ALA A 63 12.40 -10.11 -9.46
N SER A 64 12.09 -9.13 -10.29
CA SER A 64 12.78 -7.84 -10.38
C SER A 64 12.39 -6.85 -9.27
N SER A 65 11.37 -7.18 -8.46
CA SER A 65 10.83 -6.29 -7.44
C SER A 65 11.15 -6.78 -6.03
N PHE A 66 11.39 -5.85 -5.12
CA PHE A 66 11.83 -6.16 -3.76
C PHE A 66 11.24 -5.19 -2.73
N LEU A 67 10.86 -5.75 -1.58
CA LEU A 67 10.45 -5.01 -0.39
C LEU A 67 11.47 -5.27 0.72
N MET A 68 12.05 -4.19 1.25
CA MET A 68 13.02 -4.27 2.33
C MET A 68 12.34 -4.34 3.70
N PRO A 69 12.66 -5.33 4.55
CA PRO A 69 12.17 -5.36 5.91
C PRO A 69 12.82 -4.26 6.80
N PRO A 70 12.21 -3.91 7.95
CA PRO A 70 10.89 -4.37 8.38
C PRO A 70 9.75 -3.74 7.58
N MET A 71 8.60 -4.43 7.55
CA MET A 71 7.37 -3.93 6.91
C MET A 71 6.14 -4.42 7.67
N GLU A 72 5.04 -3.67 7.55
CA GLU A 72 3.73 -4.05 8.08
C GLU A 72 2.69 -3.92 6.97
N ILE A 73 2.13 -5.04 6.53
CA ILE A 73 1.10 -5.10 5.48
C ILE A 73 -0.08 -5.91 6.02
N ASP A 74 -1.25 -5.28 6.08
CA ASP A 74 -2.44 -5.93 6.65
C ASP A 74 -3.10 -6.96 5.71
N ARG A 75 -3.06 -6.74 4.38
CA ARG A 75 -3.66 -7.65 3.37
C ARG A 75 -2.90 -7.61 2.05
N ALA A 76 -1.82 -8.38 1.95
CA ALA A 76 -0.99 -8.45 0.75
C ALA A 76 -1.71 -9.06 -0.47
N LYS A 77 -2.74 -9.88 -0.25
CA LYS A 77 -3.55 -10.49 -1.31
C LYS A 77 -4.18 -9.47 -2.26
N VAL A 78 -4.54 -8.29 -1.77
CA VAL A 78 -5.17 -7.24 -2.57
C VAL A 78 -4.20 -6.18 -3.08
N MET A 79 -2.91 -6.43 -2.95
CA MET A 79 -1.86 -5.60 -3.55
C MET A 79 -1.43 -6.15 -4.91
N GLU A 80 -1.17 -5.24 -5.84
CA GLU A 80 -0.60 -5.51 -7.16
C GLU A 80 0.71 -4.71 -7.27
N ILE A 81 1.81 -5.42 -7.54
CA ILE A 81 3.15 -4.81 -7.63
C ILE A 81 3.73 -5.18 -8.99
N GLY A 82 4.13 -4.16 -9.75
CA GLY A 82 4.75 -4.29 -11.06
C GLY A 82 6.23 -4.68 -11.01
N GLU A 83 6.87 -4.64 -12.18
CA GLU A 83 8.27 -4.95 -12.39
C GLU A 83 9.20 -3.81 -11.91
N ASN A 84 10.40 -4.17 -11.45
CA ASN A 84 11.44 -3.22 -11.04
C ASN A 84 10.99 -2.22 -9.96
N VAL A 85 10.08 -2.64 -9.09
CA VAL A 85 9.63 -1.85 -7.94
C VAL A 85 10.57 -2.07 -6.77
N PHE A 86 11.00 -0.97 -6.15
CA PHE A 86 11.76 -1.02 -4.92
C PHE A 86 11.02 -0.30 -3.79
N ILE A 87 10.72 -1.04 -2.72
CA ILE A 87 10.11 -0.50 -1.51
C ILE A 87 11.11 -0.60 -0.36
N ASN A 88 11.47 0.53 0.20
CA ASN A 88 12.45 0.62 1.29
C ASN A 88 11.81 0.19 2.62
N HIS A 89 12.65 0.04 3.65
CA HIS A 89 12.26 -0.44 4.97
C HIS A 89 11.22 0.46 5.67
N GLY A 90 10.48 -0.10 6.60
CA GLY A 90 9.53 0.63 7.43
C GLY A 90 8.19 0.92 6.72
N LEU A 91 7.89 0.26 5.59
CA LEU A 91 6.57 0.42 4.97
C LEU A 91 5.47 0.03 5.94
N THR A 92 4.50 0.93 6.14
CA THR A 92 3.19 0.62 6.76
C THR A 92 2.12 0.66 5.68
N CYS A 93 1.46 -0.45 5.42
CA CYS A 93 0.45 -0.55 4.36
C CYS A 93 -0.86 -1.15 4.88
N MET A 94 -1.87 -0.30 5.00
CA MET A 94 -3.26 -0.73 5.21
C MET A 94 -3.90 -0.91 3.83
N ALA A 95 -3.68 -2.11 3.25
CA ALA A 95 -3.97 -2.38 1.83
C ALA A 95 -5.42 -2.76 1.55
N SER A 96 -6.27 -2.83 2.55
CA SER A 96 -7.64 -3.39 2.49
C SER A 96 -8.49 -2.92 1.29
N GLY A 97 -8.34 -1.66 0.85
CA GLY A 97 -9.04 -1.10 -0.30
C GLY A 97 -8.40 -1.40 -1.66
N GLY A 98 -7.28 -2.14 -1.66
CA GLY A 98 -6.45 -2.37 -2.83
C GLY A 98 -5.33 -1.34 -2.98
N VAL A 99 -4.14 -1.83 -3.34
CA VAL A 99 -2.97 -1.00 -3.64
C VAL A 99 -2.38 -1.46 -4.95
N ILE A 100 -2.21 -0.55 -5.89
CA ILE A 100 -1.59 -0.81 -7.19
C ILE A 100 -0.31 -0.01 -7.27
N ILE A 101 0.81 -0.69 -7.43
CA ILE A 101 2.15 -0.09 -7.60
C ILE A 101 2.67 -0.54 -8.95
N GLU A 102 2.71 0.38 -9.90
CA GLU A 102 3.13 0.09 -11.28
C GLU A 102 4.67 -0.01 -11.40
N ASP A 103 5.15 -0.38 -12.60
CA ASP A 103 6.56 -0.65 -12.87
C ASP A 103 7.48 0.52 -12.51
N GLY A 104 8.66 0.20 -12.03
CA GLY A 104 9.75 1.16 -11.77
C GLY A 104 9.47 2.16 -10.66
N VAL A 105 8.45 1.94 -9.86
CA VAL A 105 8.14 2.80 -8.70
C VAL A 105 9.20 2.61 -7.62
N MET A 106 9.60 3.72 -7.01
CA MET A 106 10.46 3.72 -5.83
C MET A 106 9.72 4.29 -4.62
N ILE A 107 9.70 3.55 -3.51
CA ILE A 107 9.11 4.00 -2.25
C ILE A 107 10.20 4.10 -1.19
N GLY A 108 10.37 5.30 -0.65
CA GLY A 108 11.34 5.62 0.39
C GLY A 108 11.00 5.02 1.76
N PRO A 109 11.96 5.03 2.69
CA PRO A 109 11.80 4.41 4.01
C PRO A 109 10.66 5.06 4.83
N GLU A 110 10.02 4.23 5.65
CA GLU A 110 8.96 4.65 6.58
C GLU A 110 7.75 5.32 5.89
N ALA A 111 7.52 5.05 4.60
CA ALA A 111 6.33 5.51 3.91
C ALA A 111 5.07 4.78 4.42
N ALA A 112 3.91 5.45 4.35
CA ALA A 112 2.64 4.84 4.70
C ALA A 112 1.65 4.92 3.55
N ILE A 113 0.94 3.81 3.28
CA ILE A 113 -0.15 3.72 2.30
C ILE A 113 -1.40 3.30 3.05
N ILE A 114 -2.41 4.17 3.06
CA ILE A 114 -3.65 3.97 3.78
C ILE A 114 -4.80 3.93 2.80
N THR A 115 -5.55 2.83 2.79
CA THR A 115 -6.71 2.64 1.90
C THR A 115 -8.04 2.59 2.65
N ALA A 116 -7.98 2.64 4.00
CA ALA A 116 -9.14 2.53 4.87
C ALA A 116 -9.51 3.89 5.49
N ASN A 117 -10.80 4.10 5.65
CA ASN A 117 -11.37 5.21 6.41
C ASN A 117 -12.54 4.71 7.25
N HIS A 118 -12.92 5.47 8.27
CA HIS A 118 -14.08 5.19 9.10
C HIS A 118 -15.18 6.22 8.84
N ASP A 119 -16.44 5.83 9.05
CA ASP A 119 -17.51 6.81 9.21
C ASP A 119 -17.28 7.60 10.51
N PHE A 120 -17.30 8.93 10.41
CA PHE A 120 -16.99 9.81 11.56
C PHE A 120 -18.07 9.80 12.63
N THR A 121 -19.26 9.29 12.33
CA THR A 121 -20.38 9.16 13.27
C THR A 121 -20.49 7.76 13.86
N ASN A 122 -19.95 6.75 13.16
CA ASN A 122 -19.90 5.35 13.61
C ASN A 122 -18.60 4.69 13.16
N LEU A 123 -17.62 4.61 14.05
CA LEU A 123 -16.29 4.06 13.75
C LEU A 123 -16.29 2.55 13.46
N ASP A 124 -17.41 1.85 13.66
CA ASP A 124 -17.56 0.45 13.25
C ASP A 124 -17.88 0.29 11.75
N ILE A 125 -18.23 1.38 11.09
CA ILE A 125 -18.45 1.41 9.65
C ILE A 125 -17.19 1.89 8.93
N LEU A 126 -16.71 1.04 8.03
CA LEU A 126 -15.48 1.27 7.25
C LEU A 126 -15.81 1.59 5.79
N GLN A 127 -15.04 2.45 5.19
CA GLN A 127 -15.01 2.63 3.74
C GLN A 127 -13.57 2.52 3.26
N PHE A 128 -13.39 1.80 2.16
CA PHE A 128 -12.09 1.60 1.56
C PHE A 128 -12.03 2.30 0.19
N LYS A 129 -10.86 2.82 -0.16
CA LYS A 129 -10.61 3.38 -1.49
C LYS A 129 -9.21 2.98 -1.93
N PRO A 130 -9.03 2.45 -3.14
CA PRO A 130 -7.73 2.02 -3.61
C PRO A 130 -6.74 3.18 -3.70
N VAL A 131 -5.46 2.88 -3.50
CA VAL A 131 -4.35 3.79 -3.77
C VAL A 131 -3.59 3.26 -4.96
N THR A 132 -3.28 4.13 -5.92
CA THR A 132 -2.53 3.77 -7.12
C THR A 132 -1.28 4.63 -7.22
N VAL A 133 -0.12 3.99 -7.39
CA VAL A 133 1.16 4.65 -7.68
C VAL A 133 1.57 4.27 -9.09
N LYS A 134 1.52 5.23 -10.00
CA LYS A 134 1.76 5.02 -11.42
C LYS A 134 3.25 4.87 -11.74
N LYS A 135 3.51 4.30 -12.91
CA LYS A 135 4.83 3.96 -13.43
C LYS A 135 5.89 5.03 -13.17
N GLY A 136 7.03 4.60 -12.64
CA GLY A 136 8.19 5.45 -12.41
C GLY A 136 8.01 6.58 -11.40
N ALA A 137 6.92 6.60 -10.65
CA ALA A 137 6.74 7.58 -9.58
C ALA A 137 7.70 7.32 -8.41
N TRP A 138 8.07 8.37 -7.71
CA TRP A 138 8.92 8.31 -6.53
C TRP A 138 8.20 8.85 -5.29
N ILE A 139 8.04 7.99 -4.31
CA ILE A 139 7.47 8.33 -3.00
C ILE A 139 8.63 8.55 -2.01
N GLY A 140 8.78 9.75 -1.50
CA GLY A 140 9.82 10.11 -0.54
C GLY A 140 9.64 9.45 0.83
N ALA A 141 10.71 9.45 1.61
CA ALA A 141 10.71 8.89 2.97
C ALA A 141 9.60 9.51 3.84
N ARG A 142 8.92 8.69 4.64
CA ARG A 142 7.84 9.14 5.56
C ARG A 142 6.66 9.83 4.88
N ALA A 143 6.52 9.71 3.58
CA ALA A 143 5.32 10.22 2.92
C ALA A 143 4.11 9.33 3.23
N ILE A 144 2.93 9.94 3.31
CA ILE A 144 1.68 9.25 3.61
C ILE A 144 0.73 9.44 2.42
N LEU A 145 0.27 8.35 1.83
CA LEU A 145 -0.75 8.34 0.79
C LEU A 145 -2.10 7.96 1.41
N LEU A 146 -3.10 8.84 1.29
CA LEU A 146 -4.43 8.64 1.89
C LEU A 146 -5.40 7.92 0.94
N PRO A 147 -6.52 7.38 1.47
CA PRO A 147 -7.47 6.57 0.70
C PRO A 147 -7.97 7.24 -0.58
N GLY A 148 -7.88 6.54 -1.70
CA GLY A 148 -8.38 6.98 -3.00
C GLY A 148 -7.39 7.80 -3.83
N VAL A 149 -6.17 8.02 -3.35
CA VAL A 149 -5.17 8.83 -4.06
C VAL A 149 -4.54 8.06 -5.23
N THR A 150 -4.40 8.74 -6.35
CA THR A 150 -3.56 8.32 -7.47
C THR A 150 -2.33 9.22 -7.58
N VAL A 151 -1.14 8.65 -7.48
CA VAL A 151 0.11 9.35 -7.80
C VAL A 151 0.44 9.10 -9.27
N GLY A 152 0.47 10.17 -10.06
CA GLY A 152 0.65 10.13 -11.51
C GLY A 152 2.04 9.63 -11.94
N GLU A 153 2.13 9.20 -13.21
CA GLU A 153 3.36 8.67 -13.82
C GLU A 153 4.53 9.64 -13.69
N GLY A 154 5.68 9.15 -13.22
CA GLY A 154 6.88 9.95 -13.02
C GLY A 154 6.74 11.11 -12.02
N ALA A 155 5.67 11.13 -11.23
CA ALA A 155 5.51 12.14 -10.19
C ALA A 155 6.42 11.86 -8.98
N VAL A 156 6.72 12.90 -8.22
CA VAL A 156 7.53 12.81 -7.00
C VAL A 156 6.72 13.35 -5.82
N VAL A 157 6.57 12.53 -4.81
CA VAL A 157 6.04 12.91 -3.50
C VAL A 157 7.23 13.16 -2.58
N ALA A 158 7.41 14.40 -2.16
CA ALA A 158 8.52 14.78 -1.28
C ALA A 158 8.44 14.09 0.09
N SER A 159 9.59 13.91 0.72
CA SER A 159 9.67 13.27 2.05
C SER A 159 8.80 13.99 3.08
N GLY A 160 8.10 13.21 3.91
CA GLY A 160 7.20 13.73 4.94
C GLY A 160 5.88 14.33 4.44
N ALA A 161 5.60 14.24 3.15
CA ALA A 161 4.35 14.77 2.59
C ALA A 161 3.13 13.92 2.95
N VAL A 162 1.98 14.56 3.18
CA VAL A 162 0.68 13.88 3.36
C VAL A 162 -0.19 14.15 2.13
N VAL A 163 -0.32 13.14 1.27
CA VAL A 163 -1.05 13.24 0.01
C VAL A 163 -2.52 12.93 0.23
N THR A 164 -3.36 13.95 0.06
CA THR A 164 -4.82 13.90 0.30
C THR A 164 -5.64 13.97 -0.99
N LYS A 165 -5.00 14.18 -2.13
CA LYS A 165 -5.61 14.31 -3.47
C LYS A 165 -4.66 13.73 -4.51
N ASP A 166 -5.19 13.43 -5.68
CA ASP A 166 -4.40 12.95 -6.80
C ASP A 166 -3.23 13.89 -7.14
N VAL A 167 -2.12 13.29 -7.52
CA VAL A 167 -0.91 13.97 -7.96
C VAL A 167 -0.80 13.84 -9.47
N ALA A 168 -0.71 14.97 -10.16
CA ALA A 168 -0.59 14.98 -11.61
C ALA A 168 0.73 14.31 -12.07
N PRO A 169 0.75 13.68 -13.26
CA PRO A 169 1.98 13.11 -13.81
C PRO A 169 3.11 14.14 -13.89
N ARG A 170 4.35 13.68 -13.69
CA ARG A 170 5.57 14.50 -13.79
C ARG A 170 5.53 15.79 -12.98
N THR A 171 4.91 15.75 -11.80
CA THR A 171 4.90 16.87 -10.85
C THR A 171 5.56 16.48 -9.54
N ILE A 172 6.09 17.45 -8.84
CA ILE A 172 6.62 17.32 -7.47
C ILE A 172 5.63 17.97 -6.52
N VAL A 173 5.19 17.19 -5.52
CA VAL A 173 4.32 17.68 -4.45
C VAL A 173 4.99 17.50 -3.09
N GLY A 174 4.64 18.32 -2.10
CA GLY A 174 5.18 18.21 -0.74
C GLY A 174 4.36 18.96 0.30
N GLY A 175 4.63 18.68 1.56
CA GLY A 175 3.95 19.32 2.71
C GLY A 175 2.76 18.53 3.25
N ASN A 176 2.10 19.07 4.27
CA ASN A 176 0.90 18.51 4.90
C ASN A 176 -0.20 19.58 5.02
N PRO A 177 -1.30 19.47 4.25
CA PRO A 177 -1.48 18.55 3.11
C PRO A 177 -0.53 18.88 1.95
N ALA A 178 -0.20 17.87 1.16
CA ALA A 178 0.70 18.02 0.01
C ALA A 178 0.17 19.03 -1.01
N LYS A 179 1.05 19.90 -1.48
CA LYS A 179 0.78 20.91 -2.50
C LYS A 179 1.79 20.79 -3.63
N PHE A 180 1.41 21.25 -4.82
CA PHE A 180 2.30 21.35 -5.97
C PHE A 180 3.51 22.26 -5.64
N ILE A 181 4.69 21.80 -6.00
CA ILE A 181 5.95 22.54 -5.86
C ILE A 181 6.45 22.97 -7.25
N LYS A 182 6.68 22.01 -8.16
CA LYS A 182 7.13 22.23 -9.54
C LYS A 182 6.90 21.01 -10.41
N ASN A 183 7.11 21.14 -11.71
CA ASN A 183 7.17 19.99 -12.62
C ASN A 183 8.54 19.30 -12.51
N VAL A 184 8.55 18.00 -12.84
CA VAL A 184 9.76 17.23 -13.06
C VAL A 184 10.30 17.65 -14.43
N GLU A 185 11.57 18.07 -14.50
CA GLU A 185 12.28 18.46 -15.73
C GLU A 185 12.62 17.26 -16.60
#